data_d07be9fef8ce7115321a6cf275c9ebaa
#
_entry.id   d07be9fef8ce7115321a6cf275c9ebaa
#
_cell.length_a   1.000
_cell.length_b   1.000
_cell.length_c   1.000
_cell.angle_alpha   90.00
_cell.angle_beta   90.00
_cell.angle_gamma   90.00
#
_symmetry.space_group_name_H-M   'P 1'
#
loop_
_entity.id
_entity.type
_entity.pdbx_description
1 polymer ?
#
loop_
_entity_poly.entity_id
_entity_poly.type
_entity_poly.pdbx_seq_one_letter_code
_entity_poly.pdbx_strand_id
1 'polypeptide(L)'
;MAMQRNYFTVLFFLKKSKLLKNGEAPICMRITINGKRAEVQIKRSIDVTKWNTQKECAIGREKKYQEINHYLDTIRTKILQIHRELEQDGKPITADIIKNIYYGEHSTPKMLLEVFQEHNSEYRELMNKEYAEGTVLRYERTARYLKEFISEQYKLADIPLKSINYDL
;
A
#
# COMPACT_ATOMS: atom_id res chain seq x y z
N MET A 1 24.15 0.30 13.80
CA MET A 1 23.03 -0.07 12.91
C MET A 1 22.15 1.16 12.72
N ALA A 2 22.12 1.73 11.54
CA ALA A 2 21.25 2.88 11.26
C ALA A 2 19.81 2.37 11.20
N MET A 3 18.97 2.76 12.15
CA MET A 3 17.53 2.61 12.05
C MET A 3 17.09 3.33 10.76
N GLN A 4 16.69 2.56 9.75
CA GLN A 4 16.01 3.11 8.58
C GLN A 4 14.71 3.74 9.10
N ARG A 5 14.68 5.07 9.25
CA ARG A 5 13.46 5.80 9.60
C ARG A 5 12.49 5.58 8.46
N ASN A 6 11.51 4.73 8.66
CA ASN A 6 10.40 4.58 7.74
C ASN A 6 9.68 5.93 7.63
N TYR A 7 9.95 6.65 6.54
CA TYR A 7 9.29 7.92 6.28
C TYR A 7 7.88 7.63 5.78
N PHE A 8 6.90 7.92 6.64
CA PHE A 8 5.48 7.77 6.33
C PHE A 8 4.76 9.11 6.46
N THR A 9 4.05 9.51 5.40
CA THR A 9 3.21 10.71 5.42
C THR A 9 1.88 10.47 4.71
N VAL A 10 0.86 11.15 5.22
CA VAL A 10 -0.47 11.24 4.59
C VAL A 10 -0.78 12.71 4.43
N LEU A 11 -1.01 13.17 3.21
CA LEU A 11 -1.39 14.56 2.93
C LEU A 11 -2.63 14.63 2.04
N PHE A 12 -3.36 15.74 2.15
CA PHE A 12 -4.48 16.07 1.29
C PHE A 12 -4.18 17.27 0.43
N PHE A 13 -4.61 17.22 -0.84
CA PHE A 13 -4.39 18.28 -1.80
C PHE A 13 -5.53 18.39 -2.82
N LEU A 14 -5.66 19.53 -3.47
CA LEU A 14 -6.62 19.73 -4.54
C LEU A 14 -6.03 19.37 -5.91
N LYS A 15 -6.76 18.58 -6.68
CA LYS A 15 -6.41 18.29 -8.08
C LYS A 15 -6.92 19.37 -9.01
N LYS A 16 -6.24 20.53 -9.00
CA LYS A 16 -6.64 21.73 -9.79
C LYS A 16 -6.69 21.52 -11.31
N SER A 17 -5.99 20.50 -11.82
CA SER A 17 -6.01 20.14 -13.26
C SER A 17 -7.30 19.44 -13.71
N LYS A 18 -8.19 19.07 -12.79
CA LYS A 18 -9.46 18.39 -13.07
C LYS A 18 -10.60 19.04 -12.28
N LEU A 19 -10.95 20.28 -12.66
CA LEU A 19 -12.13 20.93 -12.08
C LEU A 19 -13.41 20.18 -12.50
N LEU A 20 -14.34 20.10 -11.57
CA LEU A 20 -15.68 19.58 -11.82
C LEU A 20 -16.54 20.60 -12.59
N LYS A 21 -17.68 20.17 -13.13
CA LYS A 21 -18.61 21.04 -13.87
C LYS A 21 -19.11 22.23 -13.04
N ASN A 22 -19.13 22.12 -11.72
CA ASN A 22 -19.51 23.19 -10.77
C ASN A 22 -18.34 24.10 -10.37
N GLY A 23 -17.15 23.95 -10.98
CA GLY A 23 -15.94 24.74 -10.68
C GLY A 23 -15.17 24.29 -9.44
N GLU A 24 -15.64 23.32 -8.69
CA GLU A 24 -14.92 22.77 -7.53
C GLU A 24 -13.76 21.87 -7.97
N ALA A 25 -12.70 21.84 -7.17
CA ALA A 25 -11.59 20.92 -7.36
C ALA A 25 -11.78 19.65 -6.50
N PRO A 26 -11.53 18.44 -7.05
CA PRO A 26 -11.51 17.22 -6.26
C PRO A 26 -10.42 17.26 -5.21
N ILE A 27 -10.73 16.76 -4.01
CA ILE A 27 -9.76 16.54 -2.95
C ILE A 27 -9.14 15.16 -3.15
N CYS A 28 -7.81 15.10 -3.14
CA CYS A 28 -7.04 13.88 -3.25
C CYS A 28 -6.22 13.65 -1.98
N MET A 29 -6.06 12.37 -1.63
CA MET A 29 -5.14 11.91 -0.62
C MET A 29 -3.88 11.37 -1.29
N ARG A 30 -2.71 11.65 -0.70
CA ARG A 30 -1.42 11.06 -1.07
C ARG A 30 -0.82 10.38 0.14
N ILE A 31 -0.53 9.10 0.00
CA ILE A 31 0.22 8.31 0.97
C ILE A 31 1.64 8.19 0.43
N THR A 32 2.64 8.51 1.25
CA THR A 32 4.05 8.35 0.89
C THR A 32 4.74 7.45 1.91
N ILE A 33 5.43 6.41 1.42
CA ILE A 33 6.24 5.51 2.23
C ILE A 33 7.59 5.33 1.54
N ASN A 34 8.67 5.69 2.24
CA ASN A 34 10.04 5.56 1.73
C ASN A 34 10.22 6.13 0.32
N GLY A 35 9.60 7.29 0.03
CA GLY A 35 9.66 7.96 -1.26
C GLY A 35 8.68 7.46 -2.33
N LYS A 36 8.09 6.27 -2.17
CA LYS A 36 7.04 5.75 -3.07
C LYS A 36 5.68 6.34 -2.69
N ARG A 37 4.87 6.70 -3.69
CA ARG A 37 3.62 7.43 -3.50
C ARG A 37 2.44 6.68 -4.10
N ALA A 38 1.31 6.68 -3.38
CA ALA A 38 0.00 6.30 -3.91
C ALA A 38 -0.95 7.49 -3.76
N GLU A 39 -1.68 7.82 -4.82
CA GLU A 39 -2.64 8.92 -4.83
C GLU A 39 -4.04 8.40 -5.13
N VAL A 40 -5.03 8.99 -4.47
CA VAL A 40 -6.42 8.61 -4.67
C VAL A 40 -7.36 9.78 -4.38
N GLN A 41 -8.41 9.89 -5.17
CA GLN A 41 -9.48 10.87 -4.95
C GLN A 41 -10.42 10.37 -3.85
N ILE A 42 -10.69 11.19 -2.84
CA ILE A 42 -11.53 10.81 -1.68
C ILE A 42 -13.03 11.05 -1.86
N LYS A 43 -13.49 11.23 -3.10
CA LYS A 43 -14.89 11.48 -3.46
C LYS A 43 -15.49 12.71 -2.73
N ARG A 44 -14.69 13.74 -2.51
CA ARG A 44 -15.10 15.06 -2.02
C ARG A 44 -14.46 16.13 -2.91
N SER A 45 -15.12 17.26 -3.02
CA SER A 45 -14.66 18.43 -3.77
C SER A 45 -14.92 19.70 -2.99
N ILE A 46 -14.21 20.74 -3.32
CA ILE A 46 -14.33 22.05 -2.66
C ILE A 46 -13.92 23.15 -3.64
N ASP A 47 -14.47 24.35 -3.44
CA ASP A 47 -13.99 25.55 -4.11
C ASP A 47 -12.51 25.79 -3.79
N VAL A 48 -11.70 26.05 -4.82
CA VAL A 48 -10.24 26.26 -4.69
C VAL A 48 -9.92 27.39 -3.70
N THR A 49 -10.74 28.43 -3.65
CA THR A 49 -10.57 29.58 -2.75
C THR A 49 -10.84 29.24 -1.28
N LYS A 50 -11.53 28.15 -1.02
CA LYS A 50 -11.89 27.65 0.32
C LYS A 50 -10.99 26.55 0.81
N TRP A 51 -9.79 26.42 0.26
CA TRP A 51 -8.80 25.43 0.66
C TRP A 51 -7.50 26.06 1.17
N ASN A 52 -7.06 25.63 2.35
CA ASN A 52 -5.74 25.97 2.87
C ASN A 52 -4.75 24.87 2.52
N THR A 53 -3.83 25.17 1.60
CA THR A 53 -2.84 24.20 1.13
C THR A 53 -1.80 23.84 2.20
N GLN A 54 -1.45 24.78 3.10
CA GLN A 54 -0.46 24.54 4.16
C GLN A 54 -1.03 23.67 5.29
N LYS A 55 -2.30 23.92 5.66
CA LYS A 55 -3.01 23.16 6.69
C LYS A 55 -3.73 21.92 6.15
N GLU A 56 -3.79 21.78 4.84
CA GLU A 56 -4.48 20.67 4.15
C GLU A 56 -5.95 20.53 4.59
N CYS A 57 -6.66 21.64 4.72
CA CYS A 57 -8.02 21.66 5.22
C CYS A 57 -8.89 22.71 4.52
N ALA A 58 -10.21 22.53 4.64
CA ALA A 58 -11.19 23.51 4.19
C ALA A 58 -11.22 24.74 5.12
N ILE A 59 -11.39 25.93 4.51
CA ILE A 59 -11.49 27.21 5.21
C ILE A 59 -12.95 27.67 5.20
N GLY A 60 -13.50 28.00 6.37
CA GLY A 60 -14.83 28.56 6.53
C GLY A 60 -15.51 28.07 7.79
N ARG A 61 -16.55 28.81 8.22
CA ARG A 61 -17.35 28.45 9.40
C ARG A 61 -18.62 27.66 9.06
N GLU A 62 -18.92 27.52 7.77
CA GLU A 62 -20.08 26.78 7.29
C GLU A 62 -19.96 25.30 7.65
N LYS A 63 -21.09 24.67 7.97
CA LYS A 63 -21.20 23.27 8.32
C LYS A 63 -20.53 22.34 7.28
N LYS A 64 -20.71 22.65 5.99
CA LYS A 64 -20.08 21.93 4.86
C LYS A 64 -18.55 21.79 5.03
N TYR A 65 -17.85 22.86 5.41
CA TYR A 65 -16.39 22.85 5.55
C TYR A 65 -15.94 22.12 6.79
N GLN A 66 -16.72 22.22 7.88
CA GLN A 66 -16.48 21.45 9.10
C GLN A 66 -16.64 19.95 8.86
N GLU A 67 -17.67 19.54 8.12
CA GLU A 67 -17.89 18.14 7.73
C GLU A 67 -16.76 17.60 6.85
N ILE A 68 -16.26 18.42 5.90
CA ILE A 68 -15.10 18.05 5.09
C ILE A 68 -13.89 17.83 6.01
N ASN A 69 -13.58 18.75 6.89
CA ASN A 69 -12.41 18.63 7.77
C ASN A 69 -12.51 17.41 8.69
N HIS A 70 -13.67 17.17 9.29
CA HIS A 70 -13.90 15.97 10.09
C HIS A 70 -13.71 14.69 9.28
N TYR A 71 -14.17 14.67 8.04
CA TYR A 71 -13.96 13.54 7.12
C TYR A 71 -12.49 13.31 6.80
N LEU A 72 -11.70 14.38 6.56
CA LEU A 72 -10.26 14.28 6.34
C LEU A 72 -9.54 13.70 7.56
N ASP A 73 -9.90 14.14 8.76
CA ASP A 73 -9.31 13.66 10.01
C ASP A 73 -9.64 12.18 10.25
N THR A 74 -10.88 11.76 9.93
CA THR A 74 -11.30 10.35 10.00
C THR A 74 -10.47 9.48 9.06
N ILE A 75 -10.25 9.94 7.81
CA ILE A 75 -9.38 9.23 6.86
C ILE A 75 -7.96 9.13 7.40
N ARG A 76 -7.39 10.24 7.87
CA ARG A 76 -6.02 10.28 8.39
C ARG A 76 -5.84 9.29 9.54
N THR A 77 -6.77 9.28 10.48
CA THR A 77 -6.77 8.33 11.62
C THR A 77 -6.82 6.89 11.15
N LYS A 78 -7.70 6.56 10.19
CA LYS A 78 -7.82 5.20 9.66
C LYS A 78 -6.56 4.74 8.92
N ILE A 79 -5.95 5.60 8.12
CA ILE A 79 -4.69 5.30 7.42
C ILE A 79 -3.54 5.07 8.41
N LEU A 80 -3.45 5.88 9.46
CA LEU A 80 -2.47 5.71 10.55
C LEU A 80 -2.67 4.39 11.29
N GLN A 81 -3.92 4.00 11.52
CA GLN A 81 -4.25 2.72 12.17
C GLN A 81 -3.81 1.55 11.29
N ILE A 82 -4.14 1.55 9.99
CA ILE A 82 -3.70 0.50 9.05
C ILE A 82 -2.18 0.37 9.04
N HIS A 83 -1.46 1.50 9.02
CA HIS A 83 0.01 1.48 9.06
C HIS A 83 0.52 0.78 10.33
N ARG A 84 -0.02 1.11 11.50
CA ARG A 84 0.37 0.49 12.79
C ARG A 84 0.07 -1.00 12.83
N GLU A 85 -1.09 -1.41 12.33
CA GLU A 85 -1.48 -2.83 12.27
C GLU A 85 -0.50 -3.63 11.41
N LEU A 86 -0.15 -3.12 10.23
CA LEU A 86 0.84 -3.74 9.35
C LEU A 86 2.23 -3.82 10.01
N GLU A 87 2.63 -2.78 10.72
CA GLU A 87 3.91 -2.74 11.45
C GLU A 87 3.95 -3.77 12.58
N GLN A 88 2.87 -3.88 13.36
CA GLN A 88 2.75 -4.86 14.45
C GLN A 88 2.74 -6.30 13.94
N ASP A 89 2.08 -6.53 12.81
CA ASP A 89 2.01 -7.85 12.17
C ASP A 89 3.30 -8.24 11.42
N GLY A 90 4.30 -7.33 11.33
CA GLY A 90 5.52 -7.55 10.55
C GLY A 90 5.26 -7.70 9.05
N LYS A 91 4.12 -7.18 8.55
CA LYS A 91 3.74 -7.24 7.14
C LYS A 91 4.45 -6.16 6.32
N PRO A 92 4.63 -6.37 5.01
CA PRO A 92 5.20 -5.36 4.13
C PRO A 92 4.32 -4.09 4.14
N ILE A 93 4.97 -2.94 4.28
CA ILE A 93 4.29 -1.64 4.31
C ILE A 93 4.63 -0.86 3.05
N THR A 94 3.66 -0.70 2.15
CA THR A 94 3.77 0.16 0.96
C THR A 94 2.57 1.08 0.86
N ALA A 95 2.71 2.19 0.13
CA ALA A 95 1.62 3.13 -0.07
C ALA A 95 0.41 2.49 -0.76
N ASP A 96 0.64 1.55 -1.69
CA ASP A 96 -0.42 0.83 -2.39
C ASP A 96 -1.13 -0.18 -1.49
N ILE A 97 -0.39 -0.91 -0.62
CA ILE A 97 -0.99 -1.83 0.35
C ILE A 97 -1.95 -1.08 1.27
N ILE A 98 -1.50 0.03 1.86
CA ILE A 98 -2.35 0.84 2.74
C ILE A 98 -3.58 1.37 2.00
N LYS A 99 -3.41 1.87 0.77
CA LYS A 99 -4.50 2.33 -0.06
C LYS A 99 -5.54 1.22 -0.30
N ASN A 100 -5.09 0.02 -0.69
CA ASN A 100 -5.96 -1.11 -0.99
C ASN A 100 -6.74 -1.58 0.24
N ILE A 101 -6.08 -1.69 1.39
CA ILE A 101 -6.74 -2.03 2.66
C ILE A 101 -7.78 -0.96 3.02
N TYR A 102 -7.45 0.33 2.87
CA TYR A 102 -8.37 1.43 3.17
C TYR A 102 -9.65 1.36 2.33
N TYR A 103 -9.55 0.99 1.05
CA TYR A 103 -10.71 0.89 0.15
C TYR A 103 -11.46 -0.45 0.26
N GLY A 104 -11.00 -1.37 1.12
CA GLY A 104 -11.58 -2.71 1.21
C GLY A 104 -11.34 -3.55 -0.04
N GLU A 105 -10.41 -3.12 -0.89
CA GLU A 105 -9.89 -3.96 -1.96
C GLU A 105 -9.03 -5.03 -1.28
N HIS A 106 -9.69 -6.09 -0.81
CA HIS A 106 -9.07 -7.27 -0.19
C HIS A 106 -8.29 -8.14 -1.19
N SER A 107 -7.72 -7.56 -2.20
CA SER A 107 -6.57 -8.17 -2.82
C SER A 107 -5.39 -7.91 -1.88
N THR A 108 -5.25 -8.73 -0.84
CA THR A 108 -3.92 -8.94 -0.26
C THR A 108 -2.99 -9.10 -1.45
N PRO A 109 -2.00 -8.21 -1.62
CA PRO A 109 -1.09 -8.37 -2.74
C PRO A 109 -0.52 -9.77 -2.65
N LYS A 110 -0.66 -10.57 -3.73
CA LYS A 110 -0.05 -11.89 -3.75
C LYS A 110 1.43 -11.72 -3.45
N MET A 111 1.88 -12.34 -2.39
CA MET A 111 3.25 -12.28 -1.92
C MET A 111 4.07 -13.34 -2.66
N LEU A 112 5.33 -13.05 -2.95
CA LEU A 112 6.17 -13.94 -3.75
C LEU A 112 6.35 -15.31 -3.10
N LEU A 113 6.75 -15.33 -1.82
CA LEU A 113 7.01 -16.60 -1.12
C LEU A 113 5.70 -17.38 -0.84
N GLU A 114 4.59 -16.67 -0.59
CA GLU A 114 3.27 -17.28 -0.45
C GLU A 114 2.87 -18.04 -1.73
N VAL A 115 2.99 -17.40 -2.89
CA VAL A 115 2.69 -18.03 -4.20
C VAL A 115 3.66 -19.18 -4.49
N PHE A 116 4.94 -19.04 -4.16
CA PHE A 116 5.90 -20.14 -4.29
C PHE A 116 5.54 -21.33 -3.38
N GLN A 117 5.05 -21.07 -2.20
CA GLN A 117 4.66 -22.11 -1.25
C GLN A 117 3.39 -22.85 -1.71
N GLU A 118 2.39 -22.12 -2.20
CA GLU A 118 1.20 -22.73 -2.84
C GLU A 118 1.60 -23.62 -4.00
N HIS A 119 2.39 -23.11 -4.95
CA HIS A 119 2.90 -23.85 -6.09
C HIS A 119 3.67 -25.12 -5.66
N ASN A 120 4.60 -24.99 -4.69
CA ASN A 120 5.37 -26.15 -4.24
C ASN A 120 4.50 -27.22 -3.57
N SER A 121 3.43 -26.80 -2.87
CA SER A 121 2.47 -27.72 -2.27
C SER A 121 1.71 -28.51 -3.35
N GLU A 122 1.23 -27.85 -4.40
CA GLU A 122 0.57 -28.49 -5.54
C GLU A 122 1.51 -29.51 -6.23
N TYR A 123 2.77 -29.13 -6.50
CA TYR A 123 3.76 -30.02 -7.11
C TYR A 123 4.10 -31.21 -6.23
N ARG A 124 4.10 -31.03 -4.90
CA ARG A 124 4.33 -32.12 -3.96
C ARG A 124 3.20 -33.15 -3.95
N GLU A 125 1.95 -32.71 -4.09
CA GLU A 125 0.79 -33.60 -4.19
C GLU A 125 0.81 -34.46 -5.47
N LEU A 126 1.41 -33.92 -6.54
CA LEU A 126 1.56 -34.57 -7.84
C LEU A 126 2.91 -35.32 -7.98
N MET A 127 3.73 -35.34 -6.93
CA MET A 127 5.03 -36.02 -6.93
C MET A 127 4.85 -37.52 -7.18
N ASN A 128 5.69 -38.10 -8.01
CA ASN A 128 5.64 -39.49 -8.49
C ASN A 128 4.38 -39.89 -9.30
N LYS A 129 3.50 -38.93 -9.61
CA LYS A 129 2.39 -39.09 -10.55
C LYS A 129 2.68 -38.38 -11.86
N GLU A 130 2.92 -37.06 -11.76
CA GLU A 130 3.19 -36.18 -12.91
C GLU A 130 4.59 -35.56 -12.87
N TYR A 131 5.17 -35.41 -11.68
CA TYR A 131 6.48 -34.79 -11.49
C TYR A 131 7.45 -35.69 -10.76
N ALA A 132 8.70 -35.72 -11.25
CA ALA A 132 9.79 -36.41 -10.58
C ALA A 132 10.15 -35.74 -9.25
N GLU A 133 10.51 -36.50 -8.26
CA GLU A 133 10.92 -36.03 -6.92
C GLU A 133 12.02 -34.94 -7.02
N GLY A 134 13.02 -35.14 -7.88
CA GLY A 134 14.10 -34.17 -8.10
C GLY A 134 13.60 -32.79 -8.57
N THR A 135 12.46 -32.72 -9.27
CA THR A 135 11.86 -31.46 -9.69
C THR A 135 11.25 -30.74 -8.50
N VAL A 136 10.50 -31.43 -7.67
CA VAL A 136 9.88 -30.86 -6.45
C VAL A 136 10.96 -30.33 -5.52
N LEU A 137 12.00 -31.08 -5.24
CA LEU A 137 13.13 -30.69 -4.40
C LEU A 137 13.86 -29.44 -4.92
N ARG A 138 13.96 -29.26 -6.25
CA ARG A 138 14.55 -28.06 -6.84
C ARG A 138 13.71 -26.82 -6.57
N TYR A 139 12.38 -26.88 -6.72
CA TYR A 139 11.49 -25.77 -6.43
C TYR A 139 11.51 -25.39 -4.95
N GLU A 140 11.52 -26.36 -4.05
CA GLU A 140 11.63 -26.11 -2.61
C GLU A 140 12.96 -25.45 -2.24
N ARG A 141 14.06 -25.88 -2.86
CA ARG A 141 15.36 -25.24 -2.68
C ARG A 141 15.36 -23.81 -3.17
N THR A 142 14.74 -23.55 -4.34
CA THR A 142 14.59 -22.19 -4.87
C THR A 142 13.81 -21.29 -3.95
N ALA A 143 12.69 -21.76 -3.38
CA ALA A 143 11.89 -21.00 -2.43
C ALA A 143 12.70 -20.63 -1.17
N ARG A 144 13.54 -21.57 -0.67
CA ARG A 144 14.43 -21.31 0.47
C ARG A 144 15.46 -20.23 0.15
N TYR A 145 16.14 -20.31 -1.00
CA TYR A 145 17.12 -19.32 -1.40
C TYR A 145 16.50 -17.94 -1.63
N LEU A 146 15.30 -17.87 -2.23
CA LEU A 146 14.54 -16.64 -2.35
C LEU A 146 14.22 -16.02 -0.99
N LYS A 147 13.79 -16.82 -0.01
CA LYS A 147 13.51 -16.34 1.34
C LYS A 147 14.75 -15.76 2.01
N GLU A 148 15.89 -16.46 1.92
CA GLU A 148 17.18 -16.00 2.44
C GLU A 148 17.59 -14.68 1.77
N PHE A 149 17.53 -14.62 0.45
CA PHE A 149 17.85 -13.43 -0.34
C PHE A 149 16.98 -12.22 0.04
N ILE A 150 15.65 -12.39 0.12
CA ILE A 150 14.72 -11.33 0.51
C ILE A 150 15.04 -10.81 1.92
N SER A 151 15.29 -11.73 2.85
CA SER A 151 15.62 -11.38 4.22
C SER A 151 16.95 -10.64 4.33
N GLU A 152 17.98 -11.05 3.59
CA GLU A 152 19.31 -10.46 3.66
C GLU A 152 19.42 -9.12 2.94
N GLN A 153 18.86 -9.03 1.73
CA GLN A 153 19.00 -7.83 0.88
C GLN A 153 17.97 -6.75 1.23
N TYR A 154 16.73 -7.14 1.48
CA TYR A 154 15.63 -6.19 1.67
C TYR A 154 15.20 -6.04 3.12
N LYS A 155 15.67 -6.91 4.03
CA LYS A 155 15.25 -6.95 5.44
C LYS A 155 13.73 -7.10 5.60
N LEU A 156 13.11 -7.83 4.68
CA LEU A 156 11.67 -8.11 4.63
C LEU A 156 11.43 -9.62 4.81
N ALA A 157 10.26 -9.98 5.32
CA ALA A 157 9.84 -11.39 5.42
C ALA A 157 9.39 -11.95 4.06
N ASP A 158 8.80 -11.10 3.20
CA ASP A 158 8.32 -11.41 1.86
C ASP A 158 8.15 -10.12 1.04
N ILE A 159 7.96 -10.22 -0.28
CA ILE A 159 7.75 -9.08 -1.18
C ILE A 159 6.51 -9.27 -2.05
N PRO A 160 5.75 -8.19 -2.35
CA PRO A 160 4.62 -8.26 -3.26
C PRO A 160 5.06 -8.61 -4.68
N LEU A 161 4.40 -9.56 -5.35
CA LEU A 161 4.69 -9.92 -6.74
C LEU A 161 4.72 -8.72 -7.69
N LYS A 162 3.81 -7.76 -7.48
CA LYS A 162 3.74 -6.53 -8.30
C LYS A 162 4.93 -5.58 -8.11
N SER A 163 5.74 -5.76 -7.09
CA SER A 163 6.93 -4.93 -6.86
C SER A 163 8.19 -5.50 -7.51
N ILE A 164 8.11 -6.70 -8.07
CA ILE A 164 9.21 -7.34 -8.77
C ILE A 164 9.39 -6.64 -10.14
N ASN A 165 10.56 -6.06 -10.36
CA ASN A 165 10.98 -5.45 -11.60
C ASN A 165 12.42 -5.89 -11.93
N TYR A 166 12.98 -5.42 -13.04
CA TYR A 166 14.33 -5.79 -13.48
C TYR A 166 15.47 -5.24 -12.59
N ASP A 167 15.16 -4.39 -11.60
CA ASP A 167 16.13 -3.80 -10.66
C ASP A 167 16.17 -4.55 -9.32
N LEU A 168 15.49 -5.68 -9.25
CA LEU A 168 15.46 -6.61 -8.11
C LEU A 168 16.52 -7.69 -8.24
#